data_ecddd9599b5a69f45f5898a7fd2a282a
#
_entry.id   ecddd9599b5a69f45f5898a7fd2a282a
#
_cell.length_a   1.000
_cell.length_b   1.000
_cell.length_c   1.000
_cell.angle_alpha   90.00
_cell.angle_beta   90.00
_cell.angle_gamma   90.00
#
_symmetry.space_group_name_H-M   'P 1'
#
loop_
_entity.id
_entity.type
_entity.pdbx_description
1 polymer ?
#
loop_
_entity_poly.entity_id
_entity_poly.type
_entity_poly.pdbx_seq_one_letter_code
_entity_poly.pdbx_strand_id
1 'polypeptide(L)'
;AGFSADVAVFILRAQPFHFGHRAVIEQALAQAKHVLLLLGSSHQPRSPRNPFTHEERAAMIRASFSADGNARIEIVPLMDVLYNDPAWITNIRVAVERETRRLEPGNGNPSIALVGHSKDESSYYLRLFPEWHSIDCDNYRGINATDLRRAIFDAGGDISDDESAVVQYLRSVTTDAVIELLRGLMVKRDVVEVVEEDRFI
;
A
#
# COMPACT_ATOMS: atom_id res chain seq x y z
N ALA A 1 11.06 -20.16 16.29
CA ALA A 1 10.43 -20.54 15.02
C ALA A 1 11.06 -19.69 13.92
N GLY A 2 11.53 -20.33 12.83
CA GLY A 2 12.11 -19.63 11.70
C GLY A 2 11.04 -18.97 10.83
N PHE A 3 11.45 -18.01 10.00
CA PHE A 3 10.58 -17.42 9.00
C PHE A 3 10.20 -18.46 7.93
N SER A 4 9.00 -18.33 7.36
CA SER A 4 8.51 -19.20 6.29
C SER A 4 8.99 -18.76 4.90
N ALA A 5 9.44 -17.50 4.76
CA ALA A 5 10.01 -16.95 3.55
C ALA A 5 11.18 -15.99 3.86
N ASP A 6 12.08 -15.82 2.89
CA ASP A 6 13.10 -14.78 2.97
C ASP A 6 12.51 -13.41 2.65
N VAL A 7 11.70 -13.33 1.61
CA VAL A 7 11.03 -12.09 1.19
C VAL A 7 9.53 -12.33 0.97
N ALA A 8 8.70 -11.55 1.64
CA ALA A 8 7.27 -11.47 1.37
C ALA A 8 6.98 -10.26 0.49
N VAL A 9 6.28 -10.44 -0.62
CA VAL A 9 5.91 -9.40 -1.57
C VAL A 9 4.44 -9.06 -1.41
N PHE A 10 4.15 -7.77 -1.22
CA PHE A 10 2.79 -7.25 -1.18
C PHE A 10 2.63 -6.13 -2.20
N ILE A 11 1.69 -6.32 -3.14
CA ILE A 11 1.33 -5.33 -4.16
C ILE A 11 0.12 -4.56 -3.66
N LEU A 12 0.26 -3.25 -3.51
CA LEU A 12 -0.80 -2.41 -2.96
C LEU A 12 -0.76 -1.00 -3.57
N ARG A 13 -1.87 -0.29 -3.47
CA ARG A 13 -1.95 1.13 -3.88
C ARG A 13 -1.82 2.08 -2.68
N ALA A 14 -2.44 1.76 -1.56
CA ALA A 14 -2.42 2.58 -0.33
C ALA A 14 -2.83 4.05 -0.59
N GLN A 15 -4.01 4.27 -1.12
CA GLN A 15 -4.55 5.58 -1.51
C GLN A 15 -5.76 6.02 -0.64
N PRO A 16 -5.60 6.36 0.65
CA PRO A 16 -4.41 6.34 1.48
C PRO A 16 -4.14 4.98 2.16
N PHE A 17 -3.04 4.91 2.91
CA PHE A 17 -2.72 3.79 3.78
C PHE A 17 -3.73 3.68 4.94
N HIS A 18 -4.14 2.44 5.29
CA HIS A 18 -5.12 2.17 6.33
C HIS A 18 -4.84 0.87 7.10
N PHE A 19 -5.59 0.61 8.16
CA PHE A 19 -5.39 -0.57 9.02
C PHE A 19 -5.50 -1.91 8.28
N GLY A 20 -6.24 -2.00 7.19
CA GLY A 20 -6.28 -3.19 6.35
C GLY A 20 -4.92 -3.51 5.73
N HIS A 21 -4.23 -2.52 5.17
CA HIS A 21 -2.87 -2.67 4.66
C HIS A 21 -1.89 -2.99 5.80
N ARG A 22 -2.03 -2.30 6.93
CA ARG A 22 -1.18 -2.53 8.10
C ARG A 22 -1.26 -3.97 8.58
N ALA A 23 -2.45 -4.53 8.70
CA ALA A 23 -2.65 -5.90 9.13
C ALA A 23 -1.96 -6.92 8.21
N VAL A 24 -2.04 -6.73 6.90
CA VAL A 24 -1.33 -7.57 5.92
C VAL A 24 0.19 -7.47 6.08
N ILE A 25 0.70 -6.26 6.24
CA ILE A 25 2.15 -6.03 6.41
C ILE A 25 2.65 -6.63 7.73
N GLU A 26 1.91 -6.48 8.83
CA GLU A 26 2.25 -7.09 10.12
C GLU A 26 2.29 -8.61 10.01
N GLN A 27 1.34 -9.22 9.31
CA GLN A 27 1.31 -10.65 9.07
C GLN A 27 2.49 -11.11 8.20
N ALA A 28 2.86 -10.33 7.18
CA ALA A 28 4.04 -10.58 6.36
C ALA A 28 5.33 -10.50 7.18
N LEU A 29 5.47 -9.48 8.05
CA LEU A 29 6.62 -9.32 8.95
C LEU A 29 6.75 -10.48 9.95
N ALA A 30 5.64 -11.10 10.35
CA ALA A 30 5.67 -12.26 11.22
C ALA A 30 6.17 -13.54 10.51
N GLN A 31 6.06 -13.61 9.18
CA GLN A 31 6.33 -14.81 8.39
C GLN A 31 7.56 -14.72 7.50
N ALA A 32 8.10 -13.52 7.25
CA ALA A 32 9.26 -13.33 6.36
C ALA A 32 10.33 -12.47 7.00
N LYS A 33 11.60 -12.66 6.58
CA LYS A 33 12.71 -11.82 7.04
C LYS A 33 12.56 -10.38 6.56
N HIS A 34 12.17 -10.20 5.30
CA HIS A 34 11.95 -8.91 4.66
C HIS A 34 10.55 -8.83 4.05
N VAL A 35 9.99 -7.62 4.01
CA VAL A 35 8.73 -7.34 3.33
C VAL A 35 8.98 -6.32 2.24
N LEU A 36 8.70 -6.70 1.00
CA LEU A 36 8.82 -5.86 -0.18
C LEU A 36 7.43 -5.36 -0.57
N LEU A 37 7.23 -4.06 -0.44
CA LEU A 37 5.98 -3.40 -0.84
C LEU A 37 6.15 -2.78 -2.23
N LEU A 38 5.34 -3.24 -3.18
CA LEU A 38 5.26 -2.65 -4.51
C LEU A 38 4.05 -1.71 -4.54
N LEU A 39 4.31 -0.39 -4.54
CA LEU A 39 3.27 0.63 -4.61
C LEU A 39 2.83 0.85 -6.04
N GLY A 40 1.68 0.29 -6.40
CA GLY A 40 1.06 0.44 -7.72
C GLY A 40 0.62 1.88 -8.00
N SER A 41 0.28 2.15 -9.26
CA SER A 41 -0.14 3.47 -9.75
C SER A 41 0.85 4.59 -9.37
N SER A 42 2.15 4.29 -9.43
CA SER A 42 3.22 5.24 -9.17
C SER A 42 3.56 6.01 -10.45
N HIS A 43 4.12 7.22 -10.28
CA HIS A 43 4.52 8.13 -11.36
C HIS A 43 3.35 8.52 -12.30
N GLN A 44 2.15 8.59 -11.75
CA GLN A 44 0.97 9.09 -12.46
C GLN A 44 0.58 10.48 -11.95
N PRO A 45 -0.05 11.31 -12.79
CA PRO A 45 -0.67 12.55 -12.32
C PRO A 45 -1.69 12.26 -11.22
N ARG A 46 -1.89 13.22 -10.33
CA ARG A 46 -2.96 13.13 -9.34
C ARG A 46 -4.32 13.02 -10.00
N SER A 47 -5.19 12.25 -9.38
CA SER A 47 -6.59 12.11 -9.77
C SER A 47 -7.43 11.76 -8.55
N PRO A 48 -8.76 11.86 -8.58
CA PRO A 48 -9.62 11.44 -7.46
C PRO A 48 -9.38 9.98 -7.03
N ARG A 49 -9.02 9.11 -7.94
CA ARG A 49 -8.70 7.72 -7.65
C ARG A 49 -7.29 7.52 -7.08
N ASN A 50 -6.34 8.37 -7.47
CA ASN A 50 -4.93 8.33 -7.08
C ASN A 50 -4.44 9.72 -6.64
N PRO A 51 -4.96 10.25 -5.51
CA PRO A 51 -4.64 11.61 -5.10
C PRO A 51 -3.24 11.76 -4.52
N PHE A 52 -2.61 10.67 -4.08
CA PHE A 52 -1.33 10.71 -3.35
C PHE A 52 -0.19 10.13 -4.18
N THR A 53 0.95 10.83 -4.18
CA THR A 53 2.17 10.38 -4.86
C THR A 53 2.76 9.14 -4.20
N HIS A 54 3.73 8.50 -4.87
CA HIS A 54 4.48 7.39 -4.31
C HIS A 54 5.18 7.78 -2.99
N GLU A 55 5.85 8.93 -2.97
CA GLU A 55 6.59 9.43 -1.81
C GLU A 55 5.65 9.72 -0.62
N GLU A 56 4.50 10.28 -0.87
CA GLU A 56 3.50 10.58 0.17
C GLU A 56 2.93 9.29 0.78
N ARG A 57 2.63 8.30 -0.03
CA ARG A 57 2.16 6.99 0.43
C ARG A 57 3.24 6.21 1.18
N ALA A 58 4.48 6.28 0.70
CA ALA A 58 5.62 5.68 1.40
C ALA A 58 5.81 6.32 2.79
N ALA A 59 5.67 7.64 2.91
CA ALA A 59 5.72 8.33 4.19
C ALA A 59 4.61 7.86 5.15
N MET A 60 3.39 7.67 4.67
CA MET A 60 2.27 7.14 5.46
C MET A 60 2.58 5.73 6.01
N ILE A 61 3.15 4.87 5.19
CA ILE A 61 3.56 3.52 5.59
C ILE A 61 4.66 3.60 6.65
N ARG A 62 5.74 4.34 6.37
CA ARG A 62 6.88 4.49 7.29
C ARG A 62 6.46 5.02 8.65
N ALA A 63 5.56 6.00 8.70
CA ALA A 63 5.04 6.58 9.94
C ALA A 63 4.17 5.62 10.76
N SER A 64 3.69 4.53 10.16
CA SER A 64 2.78 3.58 10.79
C SER A 64 3.47 2.36 11.40
N PHE A 65 4.79 2.24 11.28
CA PHE A 65 5.57 1.13 11.82
C PHE A 65 6.72 1.61 12.71
N SER A 66 7.14 0.75 13.64
CA SER A 66 8.31 0.99 14.49
C SER A 66 9.61 1.00 13.67
N ALA A 67 10.70 1.45 14.29
CA ALA A 67 12.02 1.42 13.65
C ALA A 67 12.42 0.01 13.22
N ASP A 68 12.17 -1.00 14.07
CA ASP A 68 12.49 -2.40 13.76
C ASP A 68 11.65 -2.94 12.60
N GLY A 69 10.35 -2.62 12.55
CA GLY A 69 9.49 -2.95 11.41
C GLY A 69 9.98 -2.30 10.13
N ASN A 70 10.26 -1.01 10.18
CA ASN A 70 10.75 -0.23 9.04
C ASN A 70 12.10 -0.72 8.50
N ALA A 71 12.98 -1.22 9.36
CA ALA A 71 14.27 -1.79 8.94
C ALA A 71 14.12 -3.03 8.04
N ARG A 72 12.97 -3.70 8.11
CA ARG A 72 12.66 -4.91 7.34
C ARG A 72 11.68 -4.68 6.19
N ILE A 73 11.16 -3.46 6.04
CA ILE A 73 10.24 -3.08 4.98
C ILE A 73 11.00 -2.32 3.89
N GLU A 74 10.91 -2.80 2.67
CA GLU A 74 11.36 -2.10 1.47
C GLU A 74 10.15 -1.64 0.66
N ILE A 75 10.17 -0.39 0.18
CA ILE A 75 9.06 0.20 -0.57
C ILE A 75 9.58 0.61 -1.95
N VAL A 76 8.97 0.08 -2.99
CA VAL A 76 9.38 0.29 -4.39
C VAL A 76 8.18 0.76 -5.22
N PRO A 77 8.34 1.79 -6.07
CA PRO A 77 7.27 2.19 -6.99
C PRO A 77 7.04 1.13 -8.07
N LEU A 78 5.77 0.90 -8.37
CA LEU A 78 5.32 0.05 -9.47
C LEU A 78 4.47 0.88 -10.42
N MET A 79 4.88 0.95 -11.68
CA MET A 79 4.10 1.61 -12.73
C MET A 79 3.00 0.68 -13.24
N ASP A 80 1.82 1.25 -13.46
CA ASP A 80 0.77 0.54 -14.19
C ASP A 80 1.14 0.48 -15.67
N VAL A 81 0.89 -0.67 -16.29
CA VAL A 81 1.02 -0.85 -17.74
C VAL A 81 -0.38 -1.10 -18.28
N LEU A 82 -0.95 -0.06 -18.93
CA LEU A 82 -2.31 -0.12 -19.43
C LEU A 82 -2.44 -1.19 -20.54
N TYR A 83 -3.44 -2.05 -20.42
CA TYR A 83 -3.80 -3.07 -21.41
C TYR A 83 -2.69 -4.07 -21.77
N ASN A 84 -1.67 -4.24 -20.90
CA ASN A 84 -0.57 -5.17 -21.16
C ASN A 84 -0.19 -5.94 -19.89
N ASP A 85 -1.03 -6.89 -19.50
CA ASP A 85 -0.79 -7.75 -18.34
C ASP A 85 0.56 -8.51 -18.41
N PRO A 86 1.00 -9.07 -19.54
CA PRO A 86 2.32 -9.71 -19.62
C PRO A 86 3.48 -8.77 -19.28
N ALA A 87 3.44 -7.53 -19.74
CA ALA A 87 4.47 -6.53 -19.42
C ALA A 87 4.44 -6.15 -17.93
N TRP A 88 3.24 -5.99 -17.36
CA TRP A 88 3.07 -5.70 -15.93
C TRP A 88 3.61 -6.85 -15.06
N ILE A 89 3.29 -8.09 -15.39
CA ILE A 89 3.80 -9.29 -14.72
C ILE A 89 5.33 -9.35 -14.80
N THR A 90 5.89 -9.09 -15.98
CA THR A 90 7.35 -9.06 -16.18
C THR A 90 8.01 -7.98 -15.34
N ASN A 91 7.44 -6.78 -15.27
CA ASN A 91 7.95 -5.68 -14.44
C ASN A 91 7.97 -6.05 -12.96
N ILE A 92 6.94 -6.74 -12.49
CA ILE A 92 6.88 -7.23 -11.10
C ILE A 92 7.99 -8.25 -10.84
N ARG A 93 8.15 -9.25 -11.72
CA ARG A 93 9.22 -10.25 -11.56
C ARG A 93 10.60 -9.62 -11.53
N VAL A 94 10.88 -8.70 -12.44
CA VAL A 94 12.15 -7.98 -12.50
C VAL A 94 12.39 -7.16 -11.21
N ALA A 95 11.39 -6.45 -10.74
CA ALA A 95 11.50 -5.66 -9.52
C ALA A 95 11.74 -6.56 -8.29
N VAL A 96 10.97 -7.63 -8.15
CA VAL A 96 11.10 -8.59 -7.04
C VAL A 96 12.48 -9.27 -7.07
N GLU A 97 12.93 -9.72 -8.22
CA GLU A 97 14.25 -10.37 -8.36
C GLU A 97 15.40 -9.42 -8.00
N ARG A 98 15.35 -8.19 -8.50
CA ARG A 98 16.34 -7.16 -8.19
C ARG A 98 16.42 -6.87 -6.69
N GLU A 99 15.28 -6.60 -6.07
CA GLU A 99 15.24 -6.27 -4.65
C GLU A 99 15.58 -7.47 -3.76
N THR A 100 15.15 -8.66 -4.12
CA THR A 100 15.49 -9.88 -3.37
C THR A 100 16.98 -10.15 -3.37
N ARG A 101 17.66 -9.98 -4.49
CA ARG A 101 19.14 -10.10 -4.56
C ARG A 101 19.84 -9.06 -3.68
N ARG A 102 19.29 -7.87 -3.58
CA ARG A 102 19.83 -6.79 -2.74
C ARG A 102 19.61 -7.06 -1.25
N LEU A 103 18.44 -7.59 -0.88
CA LEU A 103 18.04 -7.87 0.51
C LEU A 103 18.71 -9.14 1.07
N GLU A 104 18.92 -10.15 0.23
CA GLU A 104 19.50 -11.45 0.57
C GLU A 104 20.80 -11.71 -0.21
N PRO A 105 21.85 -10.87 -0.04
CA PRO A 105 23.10 -11.03 -0.77
C PRO A 105 23.78 -12.35 -0.37
N GLY A 106 24.17 -13.15 -1.37
CA GLY A 106 24.81 -14.45 -1.14
C GLY A 106 23.83 -15.61 -0.96
N ASN A 107 22.54 -15.38 -0.86
CA ASN A 107 21.54 -16.44 -0.92
C ASN A 107 21.25 -16.78 -2.39
N GLY A 108 21.74 -17.93 -2.85
CA GLY A 108 21.60 -18.36 -4.25
C GLY A 108 20.19 -18.74 -4.66
N ASN A 109 19.28 -18.99 -3.68
CA ASN A 109 17.89 -19.37 -3.95
C ASN A 109 16.98 -18.87 -2.82
N PRO A 110 16.77 -17.56 -2.70
CA PRO A 110 15.90 -17.00 -1.67
C PRO A 110 14.44 -17.41 -1.89
N SER A 111 13.76 -17.77 -0.81
CA SER A 111 12.35 -18.09 -0.84
C SER A 111 11.49 -16.82 -0.88
N ILE A 112 10.56 -16.77 -1.84
CA ILE A 112 9.67 -15.64 -2.07
C ILE A 112 8.23 -16.08 -1.84
N ALA A 113 7.48 -15.29 -1.07
CA ALA A 113 6.05 -15.44 -0.88
C ALA A 113 5.29 -14.21 -1.37
N LEU A 114 4.18 -14.42 -2.03
CA LEU A 114 3.25 -13.35 -2.40
C LEU A 114 2.13 -13.29 -1.36
N VAL A 115 1.91 -12.10 -0.81
CA VAL A 115 0.96 -11.88 0.30
C VAL A 115 -0.27 -11.16 -0.22
N GLY A 116 -1.45 -11.58 0.21
CA GLY A 116 -2.70 -10.93 -0.14
C GLY A 116 -3.93 -11.69 0.34
N HIS A 117 -5.10 -11.19 -0.03
CA HIS A 117 -6.38 -11.82 0.30
C HIS A 117 -6.79 -12.78 -0.80
N SER A 118 -6.95 -14.06 -0.52
CA SER A 118 -7.35 -15.07 -1.51
C SER A 118 -8.84 -14.99 -1.89
N LYS A 119 -9.65 -14.34 -1.07
CA LYS A 119 -11.11 -14.28 -1.21
C LYS A 119 -11.63 -13.03 -1.95
N ASP A 120 -10.76 -12.15 -2.38
CA ASP A 120 -11.12 -10.90 -3.06
C ASP A 120 -10.99 -11.04 -4.57
N GLU A 121 -11.90 -10.43 -5.34
CA GLU A 121 -11.81 -10.40 -6.82
C GLU A 121 -10.50 -9.74 -7.30
N SER A 122 -9.94 -8.81 -6.51
CA SER A 122 -8.65 -8.19 -6.77
C SER A 122 -7.45 -9.12 -6.54
N SER A 123 -7.66 -10.29 -5.95
CA SER A 123 -6.62 -11.26 -5.63
C SER A 123 -6.21 -12.18 -6.79
N TYR A 124 -6.76 -11.95 -8.00
CA TYR A 124 -6.40 -12.74 -9.17
C TYR A 124 -4.88 -12.76 -9.43
N TYR A 125 -4.17 -11.69 -9.07
CA TYR A 125 -2.73 -11.61 -9.24
C TYR A 125 -1.94 -12.62 -8.41
N LEU A 126 -2.49 -13.14 -7.29
CA LEU A 126 -1.86 -14.22 -6.53
C LEU A 126 -1.66 -15.49 -7.39
N ARG A 127 -2.51 -15.69 -8.40
CA ARG A 127 -2.43 -16.80 -9.34
C ARG A 127 -1.54 -16.55 -10.55
N LEU A 128 -1.12 -15.30 -10.77
CA LEU A 128 -0.25 -14.92 -11.89
C LEU A 128 1.23 -15.26 -11.66
N PHE A 129 1.59 -15.59 -10.40
CA PHE A 129 2.96 -15.89 -10.00
C PHE A 129 3.03 -17.26 -9.32
N PRO A 130 2.82 -18.36 -10.10
CA PRO A 130 2.80 -19.71 -9.55
C PRO A 130 4.15 -20.18 -9.01
N GLU A 131 5.24 -19.50 -9.37
CA GLU A 131 6.59 -19.75 -8.88
C GLU A 131 6.80 -19.30 -7.42
N TRP A 132 5.94 -18.42 -6.89
CA TRP A 132 5.98 -17.96 -5.51
C TRP A 132 4.88 -18.63 -4.70
N HIS A 133 5.16 -19.02 -3.48
CA HIS A 133 4.10 -19.49 -2.62
C HIS A 133 3.27 -18.32 -2.09
N SER A 134 2.01 -18.57 -1.79
CA SER A 134 1.09 -17.56 -1.32
C SER A 134 0.98 -17.58 0.20
N ILE A 135 0.97 -16.39 0.81
CA ILE A 135 0.54 -16.17 2.18
C ILE A 135 -0.83 -15.53 2.13
N ASP A 136 -1.85 -16.29 2.52
CA ASP A 136 -3.23 -15.79 2.57
C ASP A 136 -3.45 -14.98 3.85
N CYS A 137 -3.97 -13.77 3.68
CA CYS A 137 -4.29 -12.88 4.78
C CYS A 137 -5.79 -12.65 4.85
N ASP A 138 -6.32 -12.58 6.06
CA ASP A 138 -7.73 -12.23 6.27
C ASP A 138 -7.98 -10.76 5.92
N ASN A 139 -9.15 -10.49 5.35
CA ASN A 139 -9.60 -9.13 5.12
C ASN A 139 -9.91 -8.46 6.48
N TYR A 140 -9.08 -7.50 6.85
CA TYR A 140 -9.19 -6.81 8.14
C TYR A 140 -10.39 -5.85 8.14
N ARG A 141 -11.50 -6.27 8.74
CA ARG A 141 -12.71 -5.45 8.99
C ARG A 141 -13.34 -4.85 7.72
N GLY A 142 -13.02 -5.32 6.54
CA GLY A 142 -13.57 -4.79 5.28
C GLY A 142 -13.16 -3.35 4.96
N ILE A 143 -12.09 -2.83 5.59
CA ILE A 143 -11.59 -1.47 5.36
C ILE A 143 -11.05 -1.36 3.94
N ASN A 144 -11.43 -0.31 3.22
CA ASN A 144 -10.94 -0.03 1.88
C ASN A 144 -10.65 1.46 1.69
N ALA A 145 -9.66 1.77 0.85
CA ALA A 145 -9.22 3.15 0.63
C ALA A 145 -10.25 4.03 -0.08
N THR A 146 -11.18 3.45 -0.83
CA THR A 146 -12.25 4.19 -1.51
C THR A 146 -13.16 4.89 -0.52
N ASP A 147 -13.54 4.22 0.55
CA ASP A 147 -14.40 4.82 1.58
C ASP A 147 -13.66 5.93 2.34
N LEU A 148 -12.34 5.76 2.59
CA LEU A 148 -11.54 6.82 3.21
C LEU A 148 -11.48 8.06 2.31
N ARG A 149 -11.20 7.89 1.01
CA ARG A 149 -11.17 9.01 0.06
C ARG A 149 -12.52 9.70 -0.01
N ARG A 150 -13.60 8.94 -0.11
CA ARG A 150 -14.97 9.49 -0.13
C ARG A 150 -15.24 10.33 1.11
N ALA A 151 -14.93 9.84 2.31
CA ALA A 151 -15.15 10.58 3.55
C ALA A 151 -14.37 11.91 3.57
N ILE A 152 -13.10 11.89 3.13
CA ILE A 152 -12.26 13.11 3.05
C ILE A 152 -12.80 14.08 2.00
N PHE A 153 -13.19 13.61 0.83
CA PHE A 153 -13.63 14.44 -0.29
C PHE A 153 -15.02 15.01 -0.06
N ASP A 154 -15.94 14.25 0.56
CA ASP A 154 -17.25 14.74 0.97
C ASP A 154 -17.13 15.88 2.01
N ALA A 155 -16.11 15.83 2.85
CA ALA A 155 -15.77 16.91 3.79
C ALA A 155 -15.03 18.09 3.12
N GLY A 156 -14.81 18.05 1.79
CA GLY A 156 -14.05 19.05 1.05
C GLY A 156 -12.58 19.10 1.39
N GLY A 157 -12.01 18.00 1.90
CA GLY A 157 -10.65 17.94 2.38
C GLY A 157 -10.43 18.57 3.76
N ASP A 158 -11.48 19.08 4.39
CA ASP A 158 -11.36 19.66 5.73
C ASP A 158 -11.37 18.56 6.81
N ILE A 159 -10.17 18.24 7.26
CA ILE A 159 -9.88 17.29 8.34
C ILE A 159 -9.10 17.95 9.48
N SER A 160 -9.28 19.27 9.66
CA SER A 160 -8.56 20.06 10.66
C SER A 160 -9.14 19.92 12.07
N ASP A 161 -10.45 19.69 12.19
CA ASP A 161 -11.15 19.57 13.46
C ASP A 161 -11.15 18.12 13.95
N ASP A 162 -10.52 17.89 15.10
CA ASP A 162 -10.42 16.60 15.76
C ASP A 162 -11.77 15.99 16.16
N GLU A 163 -12.75 16.83 16.43
CA GLU A 163 -14.09 16.41 16.87
C GLU A 163 -15.04 16.18 15.66
N SER A 164 -14.58 16.49 14.45
CA SER A 164 -15.40 16.28 13.25
C SER A 164 -15.68 14.79 13.00
N ALA A 165 -16.84 14.50 12.42
CA ALA A 165 -17.24 13.12 12.11
C ALA A 165 -16.27 12.43 11.15
N VAL A 166 -15.66 13.18 10.20
CA VAL A 166 -14.70 12.62 9.27
C VAL A 166 -13.40 12.20 9.98
N VAL A 167 -12.88 13.02 10.91
CA VAL A 167 -11.67 12.67 11.67
C VAL A 167 -11.92 11.51 12.62
N GLN A 168 -13.08 11.47 13.29
CA GLN A 168 -13.47 10.32 14.11
C GLN A 168 -13.55 9.03 13.28
N TYR A 169 -14.10 9.10 12.07
CA TYR A 169 -14.11 7.97 11.14
C TYR A 169 -12.67 7.56 10.75
N LEU A 170 -11.83 8.52 10.36
CA LEU A 170 -10.43 8.23 9.96
C LEU A 170 -9.65 7.56 11.09
N ARG A 171 -9.81 7.98 12.34
CA ARG A 171 -9.19 7.34 13.50
C ARG A 171 -9.60 5.87 13.67
N SER A 172 -10.77 5.50 13.22
CA SER A 172 -11.24 4.11 13.27
C SER A 172 -10.65 3.21 12.17
N VAL A 173 -10.07 3.79 11.12
CA VAL A 173 -9.65 3.06 9.91
C VAL A 173 -8.18 3.26 9.53
N THR A 174 -7.50 4.25 10.10
CA THR A 174 -6.06 4.49 9.87
C THR A 174 -5.36 5.02 11.12
N THR A 175 -4.04 5.18 11.06
CA THR A 175 -3.25 5.68 12.20
C THR A 175 -3.31 7.19 12.33
N ASP A 176 -3.10 7.71 13.55
CA ASP A 176 -3.00 9.15 13.78
C ASP A 176 -1.87 9.78 12.96
N ALA A 177 -0.75 9.08 12.79
CA ALA A 177 0.37 9.54 11.98
C ALA A 177 -0.03 9.74 10.50
N VAL A 178 -0.86 8.86 9.95
CA VAL A 178 -1.41 9.02 8.59
C VAL A 178 -2.36 10.22 8.53
N ILE A 179 -3.21 10.42 9.53
CA ILE A 179 -4.12 11.59 9.60
C ILE A 179 -3.32 12.90 9.60
N GLU A 180 -2.25 13.00 10.37
CA GLU A 180 -1.38 14.18 10.38
C GLU A 180 -0.73 14.44 9.01
N LEU A 181 -0.25 13.40 8.33
CA LEU A 181 0.28 13.52 6.97
C LEU A 181 -0.81 13.96 5.99
N LEU A 182 -2.02 13.42 6.09
CA LEU A 182 -3.17 13.82 5.26
C LEU A 182 -3.52 15.30 5.47
N ARG A 183 -3.48 15.80 6.70
CA ARG A 183 -3.70 17.23 7.02
C ARG A 183 -2.73 18.11 6.25
N GLY A 184 -1.44 17.76 6.27
CA GLY A 184 -0.42 18.48 5.50
C GLY A 184 -0.62 18.42 3.99
N LEU A 185 -1.23 17.35 3.46
CA LEU A 185 -1.52 17.19 2.05
C LEU A 185 -2.77 17.95 1.61
N MET A 186 -3.81 18.00 2.44
CA MET A 186 -5.09 18.66 2.10
C MET A 186 -4.98 20.19 1.94
N VAL A 187 -3.86 20.80 2.33
CA VAL A 187 -3.57 22.23 2.09
C VAL A 187 -2.72 22.47 0.84
N LYS A 188 -2.24 21.45 0.18
CA LYS A 188 -1.50 21.57 -1.08
C LYS A 188 -2.46 21.85 -2.23
N ARG A 189 -2.14 22.84 -3.06
CA ARG A 189 -2.98 23.28 -4.17
C ARG A 189 -3.35 22.13 -5.12
N ASP A 190 -2.37 21.34 -5.53
CA ASP A 190 -2.56 20.22 -6.46
C ASP A 190 -3.41 19.07 -5.89
N VAL A 191 -3.49 18.95 -4.57
CA VAL A 191 -4.39 18.01 -3.89
C VAL A 191 -5.80 18.60 -3.77
N VAL A 192 -5.91 19.89 -3.42
CA VAL A 192 -7.20 20.60 -3.35
C VAL A 192 -7.91 20.58 -4.71
N GLU A 193 -7.19 20.81 -5.80
CA GLU A 193 -7.73 20.73 -7.17
C GLU A 193 -8.36 19.35 -7.44
N VAL A 194 -7.73 18.27 -7.03
CA VAL A 194 -8.26 16.89 -7.17
C VAL A 194 -9.53 16.68 -6.34
N VAL A 195 -9.57 17.20 -5.11
CA VAL A 195 -10.78 17.14 -4.25
C VAL A 195 -11.94 17.90 -4.87
N GLU A 196 -11.67 19.03 -5.48
CA GLU A 196 -12.67 19.83 -6.19
C GLU A 196 -13.18 19.12 -7.46
N GLU A 197 -12.30 18.50 -8.25
CA GLU A 197 -12.68 17.71 -9.43
C GLU A 197 -13.68 16.59 -9.09
N ASP A 198 -13.49 15.89 -7.97
CA ASP A 198 -14.37 14.78 -7.56
C ASP A 198 -15.82 15.24 -7.31
N ARG A 199 -16.03 16.53 -6.99
CA ARG A 199 -17.36 17.09 -6.73
C ARG A 199 -18.18 17.33 -8.01
N PHE A 200 -17.56 17.31 -9.18
CA PHE A 200 -18.20 17.57 -10.48
C PHE A 200 -18.42 16.28 -11.29
N ILE A 201 -18.08 15.12 -10.76
CA ILE A 201 -18.32 13.80 -11.37
C ILE A 201 -19.49 13.12 -10.66
#